data_55038f4260148a3552337eada1b186a8
#
_entry.id   55038f4260148a3552337eada1b186a8
#
_cell.length_a   1.000
_cell.length_b   1.000
_cell.length_c   1.000
_cell.angle_alpha   90.00
_cell.angle_beta   90.00
_cell.angle_gamma   90.00
#
_symmetry.space_group_name_H-M   'P 1'
#
loop_
_entity.id
_entity.type
_entity.pdbx_description
1 polymer ?
#
loop_
_entity_poly.entity_id
_entity_poly.type
_entity_poly.pdbx_seq_one_letter_code
_entity_poly.pdbx_strand_id
1 'polypeptide(L)'
;VTGLAVSNITSGSVQIDFDDMINQATDLITKNKANFSFKYIIIDEYQDISFSRFKLIQKIRDLSGARLTCVGDDWQSIYRFAGSDISLFSNFEKHVGKFELLLIEQTYRNSQSLINISANFIKKNKKQISKNPMSQISDKYEPLKFIGFTSENLEQKFINEIEYLVDKYGNEPILVLGRHTFDIKNLIIQNGNSRIKYIERSGKLEVDG
;
A
#
# COMPACT_ATOMS: atom_id res chain seq x y z
N VAL A 1 16.11 5.39 -10.68
CA VAL A 1 16.59 6.70 -10.21
C VAL A 1 17.38 6.41 -8.97
N THR A 2 18.69 6.42 -9.11
CA THR A 2 19.68 6.26 -8.04
C THR A 2 19.47 7.37 -7.02
N GLY A 3 19.15 6.98 -5.77
CA GLY A 3 19.10 7.92 -4.67
C GLY A 3 20.46 8.58 -4.50
N LEU A 4 20.51 9.89 -4.72
CA LEU A 4 21.65 10.71 -4.38
C LEU A 4 21.76 10.70 -2.85
N ALA A 5 22.80 10.06 -2.34
CA ALA A 5 23.25 10.26 -0.97
C ALA A 5 23.66 11.74 -0.84
N VAL A 6 22.83 12.55 -0.20
CA VAL A 6 23.19 13.91 0.18
C VAL A 6 24.03 13.81 1.43
N SER A 7 25.33 13.67 1.25
CA SER A 7 26.29 13.85 2.34
C SER A 7 26.47 15.36 2.58
N ASN A 8 25.61 15.96 3.37
CA ASN A 8 25.89 17.27 3.96
C ASN A 8 26.73 17.07 5.22
N ILE A 9 28.04 17.13 5.05
CA ILE A 9 29.00 17.24 6.17
C ILE A 9 28.94 18.67 6.69
N THR A 10 28.10 18.93 7.66
CA THR A 10 28.24 20.08 8.56
C THR A 10 28.12 19.58 9.98
N SER A 11 29.21 19.71 10.72
CA SER A 11 29.36 19.37 12.14
C SER A 11 29.23 17.88 12.54
N GLY A 12 30.24 17.06 12.28
CA GLY A 12 30.61 15.87 13.09
C GLY A 12 29.57 14.75 13.33
N SER A 13 28.33 14.89 12.91
CA SER A 13 27.30 13.85 13.00
C SER A 13 27.05 13.23 11.64
N VAL A 14 27.33 11.93 11.52
CA VAL A 14 26.96 11.14 10.35
C VAL A 14 25.44 11.02 10.33
N GLN A 15 24.79 11.67 9.36
CA GLN A 15 23.36 11.44 9.11
C GLN A 15 23.21 10.14 8.32
N ILE A 16 22.35 9.25 8.78
CA ILE A 16 22.03 7.97 8.14
C ILE A 16 20.55 7.98 7.76
N ASP A 17 20.24 7.44 6.59
CA ASP A 17 18.86 7.19 6.19
C ASP A 17 18.39 5.78 6.62
N PHE A 18 17.13 5.45 6.33
CA PHE A 18 16.56 4.15 6.72
C PHE A 18 17.27 2.96 6.04
N ASP A 19 17.69 3.11 4.79
CA ASP A 19 18.41 2.05 4.09
C ASP A 19 19.83 1.89 4.64
N ASP A 20 20.48 2.97 5.01
CA ASP A 20 21.78 2.94 5.71
C ASP A 20 21.68 2.21 7.04
N MET A 21 20.63 2.46 7.82
CA MET A 21 20.38 1.74 9.08
C MET A 21 20.28 0.22 8.87
N ILE A 22 19.52 -0.20 7.85
CA ILE A 22 19.35 -1.61 7.53
C ILE A 22 20.64 -2.25 7.04
N ASN A 23 21.38 -1.56 6.17
CA ASN A 23 22.67 -2.02 5.67
C ASN A 23 23.68 -2.13 6.80
N GLN A 24 23.79 -1.14 7.68
CA GLN A 24 24.67 -1.17 8.85
C GLN A 24 24.29 -2.30 9.82
N ALA A 25 22.99 -2.52 10.07
CA ALA A 25 22.52 -3.64 10.86
C ALA A 25 22.95 -4.97 10.26
N THR A 26 22.82 -5.13 8.94
CA THR A 26 23.25 -6.33 8.21
C THR A 26 24.75 -6.57 8.34
N ASP A 27 25.55 -5.51 8.23
CA ASP A 27 27.01 -5.57 8.39
C ASP A 27 27.42 -5.93 9.83
N LEU A 28 26.80 -5.32 10.84
CA LEU A 28 27.06 -5.60 12.25
C LEU A 28 26.75 -7.05 12.59
N ILE A 29 25.60 -7.57 12.16
CA ILE A 29 25.22 -8.97 12.35
C ILE A 29 26.23 -9.90 11.68
N THR A 30 26.71 -9.53 10.50
CA THR A 30 27.69 -10.34 9.76
C THR A 30 29.05 -10.36 10.43
N LYS A 31 29.55 -9.19 10.89
CA LYS A 31 30.86 -9.03 11.52
C LYS A 31 30.91 -9.67 12.92
N ASN A 32 29.87 -9.45 13.71
CA ASN A 32 29.82 -9.86 15.11
C ASN A 32 29.33 -11.29 15.29
N LYS A 33 29.00 -12.02 14.22
CA LYS A 33 28.45 -13.39 14.26
C LYS A 33 27.31 -13.48 15.30
N ALA A 34 26.39 -12.53 15.24
CA ALA A 34 25.27 -12.47 16.17
C ALA A 34 24.58 -13.84 16.25
N ASN A 35 24.29 -14.27 17.47
CA ASN A 35 23.60 -15.53 17.69
C ASN A 35 22.11 -15.29 17.86
N PHE A 36 21.31 -15.80 16.94
CA PHE A 36 19.86 -15.73 16.98
C PHE A 36 19.28 -17.11 17.24
N SER A 37 18.35 -17.20 18.17
CA SER A 37 17.63 -18.43 18.53
C SER A 37 16.22 -18.51 17.94
N PHE A 38 15.96 -17.75 16.87
CA PHE A 38 14.66 -17.76 16.22
C PHE A 38 14.38 -19.09 15.53
N LYS A 39 13.20 -19.66 15.78
CA LYS A 39 12.73 -20.86 15.07
C LYS A 39 11.91 -20.53 13.85
N TYR A 40 11.24 -19.37 13.86
CA TYR A 40 10.38 -18.88 12.80
C TYR A 40 10.62 -17.39 12.56
N ILE A 41 10.60 -17.00 11.30
CA ILE A 41 10.57 -15.62 10.84
C ILE A 41 9.30 -15.47 10.01
N ILE A 42 8.41 -14.57 10.42
CA ILE A 42 7.16 -14.28 9.72
C ILE A 42 7.23 -12.86 9.21
N ILE A 43 6.97 -12.68 7.91
CA ILE A 43 6.97 -11.37 7.26
C ILE A 43 5.58 -11.15 6.68
N ASP A 44 4.96 -10.07 7.09
CA ASP A 44 3.71 -9.58 6.54
C ASP A 44 3.96 -8.50 5.49
N GLU A 45 2.99 -8.28 4.59
CA GLU A 45 3.08 -7.33 3.45
C GLU A 45 4.37 -7.52 2.62
N TYR A 46 4.72 -8.78 2.36
CA TYR A 46 5.99 -9.13 1.70
C TYR A 46 6.16 -8.52 0.30
N GLN A 47 5.06 -8.17 -0.39
CA GLN A 47 5.11 -7.49 -1.69
C GLN A 47 5.77 -6.10 -1.63
N ASP A 48 5.86 -5.50 -0.44
CA ASP A 48 6.42 -4.17 -0.24
C ASP A 48 7.86 -4.19 0.29
N ILE A 49 8.48 -5.37 0.34
CA ILE A 49 9.84 -5.51 0.84
C ILE A 49 10.87 -4.90 -0.12
N SER A 50 11.85 -4.17 0.42
CA SER A 50 13.03 -3.73 -0.32
C SER A 50 14.13 -4.78 -0.31
N PHE A 51 15.06 -4.68 -1.27
CA PHE A 51 16.18 -5.62 -1.35
C PHE A 51 17.11 -5.55 -0.12
N SER A 52 17.30 -4.36 0.45
CA SER A 52 18.07 -4.16 1.68
C SER A 52 17.45 -4.90 2.87
N ARG A 53 16.13 -4.77 3.06
CA ARG A 53 15.38 -5.50 4.11
C ARG A 53 15.44 -7.00 3.90
N PHE A 54 15.28 -7.45 2.67
CA PHE A 54 15.36 -8.88 2.34
C PHE A 54 16.73 -9.46 2.68
N LYS A 55 17.83 -8.77 2.35
CA LYS A 55 19.20 -9.20 2.72
C LYS A 55 19.38 -9.34 4.23
N LEU A 56 18.89 -8.38 5.00
CA LEU A 56 18.94 -8.46 6.47
C LEU A 56 18.21 -9.71 6.97
N ILE A 57 17.01 -9.97 6.46
CA ILE A 57 16.21 -11.14 6.85
C ILE A 57 16.90 -12.44 6.46
N GLN A 58 17.44 -12.53 5.24
CA GLN A 58 18.22 -13.70 4.83
C GLN A 58 19.40 -13.95 5.78
N LYS A 59 20.12 -12.90 6.18
CA LYS A 59 21.26 -13.04 7.09
C LYS A 59 20.83 -13.55 8.47
N ILE A 60 19.73 -13.04 9.02
CA ILE A 60 19.17 -13.52 10.28
C ILE A 60 18.74 -14.99 10.16
N ARG A 61 18.06 -15.34 9.05
CA ARG A 61 17.65 -16.73 8.77
C ARG A 61 18.83 -17.68 8.70
N ASP A 62 19.88 -17.30 7.98
CA ASP A 62 21.09 -18.14 7.82
C ASP A 62 21.79 -18.39 9.13
N LEU A 63 21.82 -17.40 10.04
CA LEU A 63 22.43 -17.50 11.35
C LEU A 63 21.58 -18.30 12.36
N SER A 64 20.25 -18.19 12.27
CA SER A 64 19.34 -18.85 13.22
C SER A 64 18.88 -20.23 12.76
N GLY A 65 18.95 -20.53 11.47
CA GLY A 65 18.32 -21.73 10.90
C GLY A 65 16.77 -21.65 10.88
N ALA A 66 16.19 -20.47 11.05
CA ALA A 66 14.75 -20.26 11.16
C ALA A 66 14.00 -20.64 9.88
N ARG A 67 12.78 -21.14 10.05
CA ARG A 67 11.82 -21.26 8.94
C ARG A 67 11.26 -19.90 8.60
N LEU A 68 11.17 -19.58 7.29
CA LEU A 68 10.66 -18.33 6.80
C LEU A 68 9.22 -18.53 6.29
N THR A 69 8.31 -17.69 6.74
CA THR A 69 6.93 -17.57 6.25
C THR A 69 6.71 -16.14 5.79
N CYS A 70 6.33 -15.96 4.52
CA CYS A 70 6.04 -14.65 3.94
C CYS A 70 4.57 -14.61 3.57
N VAL A 71 3.87 -13.58 4.03
CA VAL A 71 2.48 -13.31 3.70
C VAL A 71 2.42 -12.01 2.89
N GLY A 72 1.64 -11.98 1.85
CA GLY A 72 1.54 -10.80 1.00
C GLY A 72 0.59 -10.98 -0.16
N ASP A 73 0.32 -9.89 -0.85
CA ASP A 73 -0.56 -9.83 -2.01
C ASP A 73 0.13 -9.04 -3.13
N ASP A 74 0.64 -9.74 -4.14
CA ASP A 74 1.31 -9.12 -5.29
C ASP A 74 0.41 -8.15 -6.08
N TRP A 75 -0.93 -8.32 -6.00
CA TRP A 75 -1.88 -7.40 -6.59
C TRP A 75 -1.91 -6.03 -5.88
N GLN A 76 -1.42 -5.95 -4.65
CA GLN A 76 -1.35 -4.72 -3.84
C GLN A 76 0.03 -4.06 -3.86
N SER A 77 0.98 -4.56 -4.66
CA SER A 77 2.32 -3.98 -4.76
C SER A 77 2.29 -2.63 -5.48
N ILE A 78 2.28 -1.55 -4.72
CA ILE A 78 2.22 -0.16 -5.21
C ILE A 78 3.41 0.70 -4.77
N TYR A 79 4.31 0.18 -3.93
CA TYR A 79 5.42 0.93 -3.32
C TYR A 79 6.76 0.82 -4.06
N ARG A 80 6.74 0.53 -5.37
CA ARG A 80 7.98 0.48 -6.17
C ARG A 80 8.77 1.78 -6.13
N PHE A 81 8.10 2.93 -6.06
CA PHE A 81 8.74 4.24 -5.94
C PHE A 81 9.48 4.42 -4.60
N ALA A 82 9.10 3.67 -3.55
CA ALA A 82 9.72 3.66 -2.24
C ALA A 82 10.76 2.53 -2.08
N GLY A 83 11.20 1.91 -3.19
CA GLY A 83 12.26 0.90 -3.19
C GLY A 83 11.80 -0.54 -2.99
N SER A 84 10.49 -0.82 -3.00
CA SER A 84 10.03 -2.21 -3.01
C SER A 84 10.39 -2.91 -4.32
N ASP A 85 10.74 -4.18 -4.24
CA ASP A 85 11.10 -5.00 -5.39
C ASP A 85 10.19 -6.23 -5.50
N ILE A 86 9.17 -6.11 -6.36
CA ILE A 86 8.21 -7.19 -6.59
C ILE A 86 8.87 -8.48 -7.12
N SER A 87 10.08 -8.41 -7.65
CA SER A 87 10.79 -9.60 -8.10
C SER A 87 11.14 -10.54 -6.95
N LEU A 88 11.29 -10.02 -5.74
CA LEU A 88 11.48 -10.82 -4.53
C LEU A 88 10.26 -11.68 -4.24
N PHE A 89 9.07 -11.20 -4.59
CA PHE A 89 7.82 -11.93 -4.46
C PHE A 89 7.60 -12.89 -5.65
N SER A 90 7.67 -12.39 -6.88
CA SER A 90 7.37 -13.17 -8.09
C SER A 90 8.42 -14.25 -8.40
N ASN A 91 9.67 -14.06 -7.96
CA ASN A 91 10.76 -15.04 -8.11
C ASN A 91 11.19 -15.62 -6.76
N PHE A 92 10.25 -15.86 -5.87
CA PHE A 92 10.51 -16.26 -4.48
C PHE A 92 11.41 -17.49 -4.39
N GLU A 93 11.17 -18.51 -5.20
CA GLU A 93 11.99 -19.74 -5.22
C GLU A 93 13.47 -19.45 -5.52
N LYS A 94 13.74 -18.53 -6.42
CA LYS A 94 15.12 -18.15 -6.76
C LYS A 94 15.87 -17.53 -5.59
N HIS A 95 15.16 -16.82 -4.73
CA HIS A 95 15.75 -16.07 -3.61
C HIS A 95 15.78 -16.87 -2.31
N VAL A 96 14.79 -17.72 -2.08
CA VAL A 96 14.59 -18.42 -0.79
C VAL A 96 14.82 -19.92 -0.90
N GLY A 97 14.79 -20.47 -2.11
CA GLY A 97 14.83 -21.92 -2.38
C GLY A 97 13.44 -22.53 -2.43
N LYS A 98 13.35 -23.85 -2.32
CA LYS A 98 12.07 -24.58 -2.37
C LYS A 98 11.12 -24.05 -1.30
N PHE A 99 9.87 -23.84 -1.67
CA PHE A 99 8.82 -23.30 -0.82
C PHE A 99 7.48 -23.97 -1.11
N GLU A 100 6.54 -23.79 -0.21
CA GLU A 100 5.15 -24.15 -0.38
C GLU A 100 4.33 -22.87 -0.59
N LEU A 101 3.54 -22.81 -1.64
CA LEU A 101 2.65 -21.69 -1.94
C LEU A 101 1.25 -22.04 -1.47
N LEU A 102 0.71 -21.23 -0.56
CA LEU A 102 -0.68 -21.31 -0.12
C LEU A 102 -1.42 -20.07 -0.59
N LEU A 103 -2.57 -20.27 -1.23
CA LEU A 103 -3.43 -19.19 -1.71
C LEU A 103 -4.62 -19.01 -0.76
N ILE A 104 -4.80 -17.76 -0.30
CA ILE A 104 -5.99 -17.35 0.46
C ILE A 104 -6.91 -16.64 -0.52
N GLU A 105 -7.94 -17.32 -0.99
CA GLU A 105 -8.85 -16.78 -2.01
C GLU A 105 -10.17 -16.25 -1.42
N GLN A 106 -10.53 -16.66 -0.22
CA GLN A 106 -11.72 -16.15 0.46
C GLN A 106 -11.45 -14.77 1.09
N THR A 107 -12.29 -13.81 0.77
CA THR A 107 -12.24 -12.46 1.35
C THR A 107 -13.59 -12.05 1.94
N TYR A 108 -13.54 -11.18 2.96
CA TYR A 108 -14.71 -10.66 3.68
C TYR A 108 -14.77 -9.14 3.68
N ARG A 109 -13.99 -8.49 2.79
CA ARG A 109 -13.87 -7.03 2.77
C ARG A 109 -14.76 -6.39 1.71
N ASN A 110 -14.79 -6.95 0.52
CA ASN A 110 -15.44 -6.36 -0.65
C ASN A 110 -16.51 -7.32 -1.21
N SER A 111 -17.48 -6.76 -1.93
CA SER A 111 -18.46 -7.55 -2.66
C SER A 111 -17.83 -8.28 -3.85
N GLN A 112 -18.45 -9.38 -4.26
CA GLN A 112 -17.97 -10.16 -5.40
C GLN A 112 -17.94 -9.35 -6.70
N SER A 113 -18.89 -8.45 -6.91
CA SER A 113 -18.94 -7.58 -8.10
C SER A 113 -17.73 -6.66 -8.18
N LEU A 114 -17.36 -6.02 -7.08
CA LEU A 114 -16.16 -5.18 -7.02
C LEU A 114 -14.88 -5.98 -7.21
N ILE A 115 -14.81 -7.18 -6.63
CA ILE A 115 -13.68 -8.10 -6.80
C ILE A 115 -13.53 -8.48 -8.28
N ASN A 116 -14.62 -8.82 -8.96
CA ASN A 116 -14.58 -9.21 -10.37
C ASN A 116 -14.07 -8.07 -11.26
N ILE A 117 -14.54 -6.83 -11.03
CA ILE A 117 -14.08 -5.66 -11.77
C ILE A 117 -12.58 -5.43 -11.57
N SER A 118 -12.13 -5.44 -10.30
CA SER A 118 -10.73 -5.23 -9.93
C SER A 118 -9.83 -6.35 -10.47
N ALA A 119 -10.24 -7.59 -10.33
CA ALA A 119 -9.50 -8.75 -10.82
C ALA A 119 -9.35 -8.72 -12.34
N ASN A 120 -10.40 -8.37 -13.08
CA ASN A 120 -10.33 -8.25 -14.54
C ASN A 120 -9.35 -7.17 -14.99
N PHE A 121 -9.23 -6.09 -14.22
CA PHE A 121 -8.23 -5.05 -14.48
C PHE A 121 -6.82 -5.56 -14.20
N ILE A 122 -6.58 -6.14 -13.04
CA ILE A 122 -5.26 -6.56 -12.57
C ILE A 122 -4.71 -7.74 -13.40
N LYS A 123 -5.54 -8.71 -13.77
CA LYS A 123 -5.17 -9.88 -14.60
C LYS A 123 -4.67 -9.52 -16.01
N LYS A 124 -4.82 -8.27 -16.45
CA LYS A 124 -4.17 -7.80 -17.69
C LYS A 124 -2.63 -7.82 -17.56
N ASN A 125 -2.10 -7.69 -16.36
CA ASN A 125 -0.68 -7.84 -16.10
C ASN A 125 -0.31 -9.31 -15.89
N LYS A 126 0.27 -9.93 -16.93
CA LYS A 126 0.65 -11.35 -16.95
C LYS A 126 1.78 -11.73 -15.98
N LYS A 127 2.42 -10.76 -15.33
CA LYS A 127 3.50 -11.01 -14.36
C LYS A 127 3.00 -11.29 -12.96
N GLN A 128 1.71 -11.08 -12.70
CA GLN A 128 1.12 -11.30 -11.39
C GLN A 128 0.64 -12.75 -11.21
N ILE A 129 0.61 -13.20 -9.97
CA ILE A 129 0.13 -14.52 -9.59
C ILE A 129 -1.36 -14.63 -9.92
N SER A 130 -1.73 -15.67 -10.67
CA SER A 130 -3.14 -15.92 -10.97
C SER A 130 -3.84 -16.43 -9.72
N LYS A 131 -4.89 -15.74 -9.30
CA LYS A 131 -5.76 -16.12 -8.19
C LYS A 131 -7.20 -15.70 -8.47
N ASN A 132 -8.15 -16.33 -7.79
CA ASN A 132 -9.57 -16.09 -7.97
C ASN A 132 -10.21 -15.75 -6.61
N PRO A 133 -10.07 -14.50 -6.16
CA PRO A 133 -10.66 -14.09 -4.89
C PRO A 133 -12.19 -14.26 -4.93
N MET A 134 -12.74 -14.83 -3.86
CA MET A 134 -14.17 -15.09 -3.69
C MET A 134 -14.71 -14.36 -2.46
N SER A 135 -15.91 -13.85 -2.56
CA SER A 135 -16.63 -13.25 -1.45
C SER A 135 -18.09 -13.66 -1.44
N GLN A 136 -18.64 -13.77 -0.24
CA GLN A 136 -20.07 -13.97 -0.02
C GLN A 136 -20.79 -12.65 0.28
N ILE A 137 -20.07 -11.52 0.28
CA ILE A 137 -20.66 -10.21 0.51
C ILE A 137 -21.43 -9.79 -0.73
N SER A 138 -22.72 -9.51 -0.53
CA SER A 138 -23.58 -8.92 -1.56
C SER A 138 -23.29 -7.45 -1.74
N ASP A 139 -23.58 -6.92 -2.94
CA ASP A 139 -23.48 -5.48 -3.20
C ASP A 139 -24.54 -4.73 -2.40
N LYS A 140 -24.08 -3.84 -1.53
CA LYS A 140 -24.93 -2.85 -0.86
C LYS A 140 -25.07 -1.58 -1.72
N TYR A 141 -24.06 -1.31 -2.54
CA TYR A 141 -23.95 -0.12 -3.38
C TYR A 141 -23.54 -0.50 -4.80
N GLU A 142 -23.67 0.44 -5.72
CA GLU A 142 -23.10 0.29 -7.05
C GLU A 142 -21.57 0.11 -6.95
N PRO A 143 -20.99 -0.98 -7.48
CA PRO A 143 -19.61 -1.36 -7.18
C PRO A 143 -18.59 -0.40 -7.78
N LEU A 144 -18.93 0.32 -8.86
CA LEU A 144 -18.05 1.28 -9.51
C LEU A 144 -18.86 2.28 -10.34
N LYS A 145 -18.56 3.57 -10.20
CA LYS A 145 -19.12 4.66 -10.99
C LYS A 145 -17.99 5.53 -11.53
N PHE A 146 -18.01 5.87 -12.80
CA PHE A 146 -17.09 6.81 -13.43
C PHE A 146 -17.78 8.14 -13.68
N ILE A 147 -17.13 9.23 -13.26
CA ILE A 147 -17.62 10.59 -13.46
C ILE A 147 -16.60 11.34 -14.29
N GLY A 148 -16.98 11.72 -15.52
CA GLY A 148 -16.17 12.55 -16.37
C GLY A 148 -16.32 14.03 -15.99
N PHE A 149 -15.22 14.79 -16.05
CA PHE A 149 -15.19 16.22 -15.78
C PHE A 149 -14.23 16.96 -16.73
N THR A 150 -14.41 18.27 -16.83
CA THR A 150 -13.43 19.20 -17.41
C THR A 150 -12.79 20.00 -16.28
N SER A 151 -11.66 20.68 -16.56
CA SER A 151 -11.02 21.56 -15.57
C SER A 151 -11.96 22.65 -15.02
N GLU A 152 -12.90 23.10 -15.84
CA GLU A 152 -13.85 24.17 -15.48
C GLU A 152 -14.99 23.71 -14.56
N ASN A 153 -15.32 22.42 -14.55
CA ASN A 153 -16.46 21.88 -13.79
C ASN A 153 -16.09 20.81 -12.76
N LEU A 154 -14.81 20.55 -12.56
CA LEU A 154 -14.33 19.54 -11.62
C LEU A 154 -14.87 19.75 -10.21
N GLU A 155 -14.72 20.96 -9.68
CA GLU A 155 -15.11 21.30 -8.32
C GLU A 155 -16.61 21.11 -8.10
N GLN A 156 -17.42 21.67 -9.00
CA GLN A 156 -18.88 21.56 -8.89
C GLN A 156 -19.34 20.10 -8.98
N LYS A 157 -18.77 19.31 -9.90
CA LYS A 157 -19.13 17.90 -10.01
C LYS A 157 -18.70 17.09 -8.81
N PHE A 158 -17.52 17.38 -8.24
CA PHE A 158 -17.03 16.73 -7.04
C PHE A 158 -17.98 17.00 -5.85
N ILE A 159 -18.34 18.26 -5.61
CA ILE A 159 -19.25 18.68 -4.55
C ILE A 159 -20.63 18.02 -4.73
N ASN A 160 -21.21 18.14 -5.91
CA ASN A 160 -22.52 17.56 -6.21
C ASN A 160 -22.55 16.04 -5.99
N GLU A 161 -21.45 15.34 -6.30
CA GLU A 161 -21.40 13.90 -6.08
C GLU A 161 -21.32 13.54 -4.60
N ILE A 162 -20.55 14.28 -3.80
CA ILE A 162 -20.53 14.05 -2.36
C ILE A 162 -21.89 14.35 -1.73
N GLU A 163 -22.51 15.46 -2.07
CA GLU A 163 -23.85 15.79 -1.59
C GLU A 163 -24.89 14.73 -1.99
N TYR A 164 -24.85 14.27 -3.23
CA TYR A 164 -25.68 13.16 -3.70
C TYR A 164 -25.46 11.88 -2.88
N LEU A 165 -24.20 11.52 -2.57
CA LEU A 165 -23.88 10.34 -1.78
C LEU A 165 -24.39 10.47 -0.33
N VAL A 166 -24.25 11.67 0.27
CA VAL A 166 -24.77 11.95 1.61
C VAL A 166 -26.28 11.85 1.64
N ASP A 167 -26.96 12.46 0.68
CA ASP A 167 -28.44 12.42 0.61
C ASP A 167 -28.97 11.01 0.35
N LYS A 168 -28.24 10.20 -0.43
CA LYS A 168 -28.63 8.84 -0.79
C LYS A 168 -28.35 7.82 0.32
N TYR A 169 -27.24 7.94 1.01
CA TYR A 169 -26.75 6.94 1.94
C TYR A 169 -26.73 7.39 3.42
N GLY A 170 -27.08 8.64 3.67
CA GLY A 170 -27.21 9.20 5.01
C GLY A 170 -25.89 9.20 5.78
N ASN A 171 -25.89 8.65 6.99
CA ASN A 171 -24.75 8.66 7.90
C ASN A 171 -23.65 7.62 7.59
N GLU A 172 -23.67 6.99 6.42
CA GLU A 172 -22.59 6.07 6.05
C GLU A 172 -21.28 6.86 5.80
N PRO A 173 -20.15 6.38 6.33
CA PRO A 173 -18.88 7.09 6.14
C PRO A 173 -18.44 7.03 4.67
N ILE A 174 -18.07 8.19 4.13
CA ILE A 174 -17.52 8.34 2.78
C ILE A 174 -16.02 8.61 2.88
N LEU A 175 -15.21 7.77 2.25
CA LEU A 175 -13.77 7.98 2.15
C LEU A 175 -13.44 8.67 0.82
N VAL A 176 -12.87 9.86 0.90
CA VAL A 176 -12.38 10.59 -0.26
C VAL A 176 -10.86 10.44 -0.36
N LEU A 177 -10.37 9.97 -1.50
CA LEU A 177 -8.95 9.76 -1.76
C LEU A 177 -8.49 10.68 -2.89
N GLY A 178 -7.40 11.38 -2.69
CA GLY A 178 -6.70 12.18 -3.69
C GLY A 178 -5.23 11.82 -3.73
N ARG A 179 -4.53 12.26 -4.75
CA ARG A 179 -3.08 12.06 -4.84
C ARG A 179 -2.34 12.85 -3.74
N HIS A 180 -2.82 14.06 -3.45
CA HIS A 180 -2.29 14.90 -2.39
C HIS A 180 -3.45 15.47 -1.57
N THR A 181 -3.21 15.66 -0.28
CA THR A 181 -4.24 16.20 0.64
C THR A 181 -4.71 17.59 0.23
N PHE A 182 -3.83 18.41 -0.34
CA PHE A 182 -4.19 19.76 -0.78
C PHE A 182 -5.14 19.76 -2.00
N ASP A 183 -5.14 18.72 -2.84
CA ASP A 183 -6.04 18.63 -3.99
C ASP A 183 -7.50 18.64 -3.52
N ILE A 184 -7.80 17.80 -2.51
CA ILE A 184 -9.15 17.72 -1.93
C ILE A 184 -9.51 19.02 -1.21
N LYS A 185 -8.57 19.58 -0.43
CA LYS A 185 -8.75 20.82 0.29
C LYS A 185 -9.11 21.98 -0.65
N ASN A 186 -8.39 22.12 -1.75
CA ASN A 186 -8.63 23.18 -2.74
C ASN A 186 -10.00 23.06 -3.40
N LEU A 187 -10.43 21.83 -3.75
CA LEU A 187 -11.75 21.60 -4.33
C LEU A 187 -12.92 22.04 -3.42
N ILE A 188 -12.71 22.00 -2.12
CA ILE A 188 -13.74 22.36 -1.14
C ILE A 188 -13.71 23.85 -0.80
N ILE A 189 -12.52 24.44 -0.60
CA ILE A 189 -12.38 25.84 -0.19
C ILE A 189 -12.82 26.79 -1.28
N GLN A 190 -12.63 26.46 -2.56
CA GLN A 190 -13.02 27.31 -3.67
C GLN A 190 -14.54 27.37 -3.86
N ASN A 191 -15.29 26.42 -3.31
CA ASN A 191 -16.74 26.36 -3.42
C ASN A 191 -17.43 26.85 -2.14
N GLY A 192 -17.39 28.17 -1.89
CA GLY A 192 -17.89 28.83 -0.68
C GLY A 192 -19.37 28.65 -0.36
N ASN A 193 -20.17 28.01 -1.23
CA ASN A 193 -21.62 27.77 -1.06
C ASN A 193 -21.97 26.29 -0.84
N SER A 194 -21.00 25.41 -0.63
CA SER A 194 -21.30 24.00 -0.41
C SER A 194 -21.66 23.71 1.05
N ARG A 195 -22.52 22.71 1.25
CA ARG A 195 -22.81 22.13 2.58
C ARG A 195 -21.57 21.41 3.15
N ILE A 196 -20.50 21.24 2.38
CA ILE A 196 -19.32 20.47 2.73
C ILE A 196 -18.23 21.40 3.29
N LYS A 197 -17.75 21.10 4.48
CA LYS A 197 -16.66 21.83 5.14
C LYS A 197 -15.47 20.91 5.39
N TYR A 198 -14.26 21.42 5.14
CA TYR A 198 -13.04 20.73 5.46
C TYR A 198 -12.53 21.11 6.83
N ILE A 199 -12.35 20.12 7.73
CA ILE A 199 -11.82 20.33 9.08
C ILE A 199 -10.32 20.07 9.10
N GLU A 200 -9.52 21.11 9.10
CA GLU A 200 -8.05 21.01 9.05
C GLU A 200 -7.43 20.14 10.15
N ARG A 201 -7.92 20.21 11.37
CA ARG A 201 -7.34 19.50 12.51
C ARG A 201 -7.51 17.98 12.45
N SER A 202 -8.53 17.50 11.78
CA SER A 202 -8.83 16.06 11.71
C SER A 202 -8.64 15.48 10.31
N GLY A 203 -8.46 16.31 9.28
CA GLY A 203 -8.46 15.89 7.88
C GLY A 203 -9.80 15.31 7.42
N LYS A 204 -10.89 15.62 8.13
CA LYS A 204 -12.24 15.14 7.84
C LYS A 204 -13.04 16.18 7.07
N LEU A 205 -14.00 15.68 6.29
CA LEU A 205 -15.06 16.48 5.70
C LEU A 205 -16.28 16.40 6.61
N GLU A 206 -16.90 17.53 6.88
CA GLU A 206 -18.23 17.58 7.51
C GLU A 206 -19.23 18.10 6.48
N VAL A 207 -20.44 17.57 6.53
CA VAL A 207 -21.56 18.02 5.71
C VAL A 207 -22.59 18.65 6.64
N ASP A 208 -22.89 19.92 6.43
CA ASP A 208 -23.97 20.60 7.16
C ASP A 208 -25.30 19.99 6.73
N GLY A 209 -26.09 19.55 7.70
CA GLY A 209 -27.42 18.96 7.51
C GLY A 209 -28.50 19.95 7.05
#